data_f6d671c9bb847fdcee2a8cae7d9bbede
#
_entry.id   f6d671c9bb847fdcee2a8cae7d9bbede
#
_cell.length_a   1.000
_cell.length_b   1.000
_cell.length_c   1.000
_cell.angle_alpha   90.00
_cell.angle_beta   90.00
_cell.angle_gamma   90.00
#
_symmetry.space_group_name_H-M   'P 1'
#
loop_
_entity.id
_entity.type
_entity.pdbx_description
1 polymer ?
#
loop_
_entity_poly.entity_id
_entity_poly.type
_entity_poly.pdbx_seq_one_letter_code
_entity_poly.pdbx_strand_id
1 'polypeptide(L)'
;SGMHADDVALALSRHTTSKIRSADDLVGIASLGFRGEALASVASVARARICSRAEGAAHASQVEVHGGHRMPVAPGAHPLGTTVEVTDLFFNTPARRKFLKTERTEQGHIDLVVRRLALGDFNVSFELDQGGGKPLVLPAGDPHRRLERLLGQGFVDASLAVDETRDPYRLWGWVGLPTYSRSQADQQYFFVNG
;
A
#
# COMPACT_ATOMS: atom_id res chain seq x y z
N SER A 1 2.21 5.17 12.76
CA SER A 1 3.38 5.71 13.46
C SER A 1 4.23 6.52 12.49
N GLY A 2 4.81 7.60 12.98
CA GLY A 2 5.71 8.43 12.20
C GLY A 2 7.16 7.94 12.26
N MET A 3 8.06 8.63 11.56
CA MET A 3 9.51 8.41 11.55
C MET A 3 10.22 9.54 12.28
N HIS A 4 11.32 9.24 12.97
CA HIS A 4 12.23 10.23 13.51
C HIS A 4 13.02 10.93 12.40
N ALA A 5 13.62 12.11 12.68
CA ALA A 5 14.32 12.89 11.67
C ALA A 5 15.45 12.11 10.96
N ASP A 6 16.20 11.31 11.71
CA ASP A 6 17.28 10.47 11.17
C ASP A 6 16.75 9.39 10.23
N ASP A 7 15.59 8.78 10.56
CA ASP A 7 14.94 7.79 9.74
C ASP A 7 14.33 8.40 8.47
N VAL A 8 13.78 9.62 8.54
CA VAL A 8 13.32 10.38 7.37
C VAL A 8 14.47 10.60 6.39
N ALA A 9 15.66 10.92 6.91
CA ALA A 9 16.85 11.04 6.10
C ALA A 9 17.20 9.75 5.34
N LEU A 10 17.02 8.61 5.96
CA LEU A 10 17.37 7.30 5.42
C LEU A 10 16.29 6.68 4.52
N ALA A 11 15.03 7.06 4.70
CA ALA A 11 13.88 6.43 4.04
C ALA A 11 13.95 6.42 2.51
N LEU A 12 14.63 7.39 1.89
CA LEU A 12 14.85 7.49 0.44
C LEU A 12 16.23 6.98 0.00
N SER A 13 17.01 6.37 0.90
CA SER A 13 18.30 5.75 0.57
C SER A 13 18.10 4.29 0.15
N ARG A 14 18.97 3.82 -0.76
CA ARG A 14 18.94 2.42 -1.20
C ARG A 14 19.38 1.49 -0.07
N HIS A 15 18.84 0.28 -0.06
CA HIS A 15 19.17 -0.79 0.90
C HIS A 15 18.87 -0.44 2.36
N THR A 16 18.06 0.60 2.60
CA THR A 16 17.66 1.00 3.94
C THR A 16 16.27 0.48 4.24
N THR A 17 16.16 -0.35 5.27
CA THR A 17 14.90 -0.94 5.69
C THR A 17 14.85 -1.07 7.22
N SER A 18 13.67 -0.83 7.79
CA SER A 18 13.38 -1.07 9.21
C SER A 18 12.84 -2.50 9.48
N LYS A 19 12.70 -3.33 8.44
CA LYS A 19 11.92 -4.57 8.47
C LYS A 19 12.77 -5.83 8.59
N ILE A 20 14.04 -5.78 8.21
CA ILE A 20 15.02 -6.87 8.34
C ILE A 20 16.33 -6.31 8.89
N ARG A 21 16.96 -7.05 9.79
CA ARG A 21 18.27 -6.73 10.41
C ARG A 21 19.30 -7.82 10.19
N SER A 22 18.84 -9.03 9.94
CA SER A 22 19.69 -10.23 9.76
C SER A 22 19.19 -11.08 8.61
N ALA A 23 20.02 -12.02 8.15
CA ALA A 23 19.62 -13.00 7.14
C ALA A 23 18.49 -13.92 7.63
N ASP A 24 18.41 -14.18 8.92
CA ASP A 24 17.38 -15.03 9.52
C ASP A 24 15.99 -14.39 9.45
N ASP A 25 15.90 -13.06 9.48
CA ASP A 25 14.66 -12.34 9.33
C ASP A 25 14.00 -12.55 7.94
N LEU A 26 14.78 -13.02 6.95
CA LEU A 26 14.26 -13.32 5.60
C LEU A 26 13.33 -14.54 5.58
N VAL A 27 13.46 -15.44 6.54
CA VAL A 27 12.63 -16.64 6.64
C VAL A 27 11.24 -16.34 7.19
N GLY A 28 11.12 -15.28 8.00
CA GLY A 28 9.88 -14.87 8.69
C GLY A 28 9.33 -13.53 8.27
N ILE A 29 9.48 -13.12 7.00
CA ILE A 29 9.00 -11.82 6.54
C ILE A 29 7.47 -11.73 6.66
N ALA A 30 7.00 -10.84 7.54
CA ALA A 30 5.59 -10.53 7.76
C ALA A 30 5.17 -9.18 7.15
N SER A 31 5.95 -8.62 6.23
CA SER A 31 5.70 -7.30 5.63
C SER A 31 5.81 -7.35 4.11
N LEU A 32 4.97 -6.57 3.40
CA LEU A 32 4.96 -6.50 1.93
C LEU A 32 6.24 -5.95 1.32
N GLY A 33 7.04 -5.20 2.06
CA GLY A 33 8.31 -4.62 1.60
C GLY A 33 9.43 -4.85 2.59
N PHE A 34 10.57 -5.35 2.14
CA PHE A 34 11.74 -5.66 2.98
C PHE A 34 13.09 -5.25 2.37
N ARG A 35 13.15 -4.98 1.07
CA ARG A 35 14.43 -4.72 0.36
C ARG A 35 14.99 -3.32 0.52
N GLY A 36 14.20 -2.35 1.04
CA GLY A 36 14.65 -0.97 1.20
C GLY A 36 14.95 -0.24 -0.11
N GLU A 37 14.31 -0.63 -1.23
CA GLU A 37 14.61 -0.07 -2.55
C GLU A 37 13.43 0.63 -3.22
N ALA A 38 12.19 0.36 -2.80
CA ALA A 38 10.99 0.84 -3.49
C ALA A 38 10.94 2.39 -3.54
N LEU A 39 11.06 3.04 -2.39
CA LEU A 39 11.02 4.51 -2.32
C LEU A 39 12.22 5.15 -3.04
N ALA A 40 13.43 4.59 -2.90
CA ALA A 40 14.62 5.07 -3.59
C ALA A 40 14.48 4.95 -5.12
N SER A 41 13.90 3.85 -5.60
CA SER A 41 13.64 3.63 -7.03
C SER A 41 12.62 4.62 -7.58
N VAL A 42 11.51 4.86 -6.85
CA VAL A 42 10.52 5.87 -7.22
C VAL A 42 11.15 7.27 -7.24
N ALA A 43 11.89 7.65 -6.19
CA ALA A 43 12.52 8.96 -6.06
C ALA A 43 13.58 9.23 -7.14
N SER A 44 14.18 8.18 -7.73
CA SER A 44 15.14 8.33 -8.83
C SER A 44 14.51 8.78 -10.15
N VAL A 45 13.20 8.60 -10.32
CA VAL A 45 12.47 8.90 -11.57
C VAL A 45 11.28 9.84 -11.37
N ALA A 46 11.12 10.39 -10.19
CA ALA A 46 10.00 11.26 -9.82
C ALA A 46 10.49 12.42 -8.93
N ARG A 47 9.58 13.33 -8.60
CA ARG A 47 9.73 14.23 -7.46
C ARG A 47 9.06 13.56 -6.28
N ALA A 48 9.83 13.20 -5.26
CA ALA A 48 9.35 12.55 -4.06
C ALA A 48 9.58 13.43 -2.84
N ARG A 49 8.57 13.50 -1.96
CA ARG A 49 8.64 14.19 -0.68
C ARG A 49 8.13 13.26 0.41
N ILE A 50 8.84 13.19 1.51
CA ILE A 50 8.39 12.54 2.72
C ILE A 50 8.31 13.60 3.81
N CYS A 51 7.15 13.68 4.49
CA CYS A 51 6.98 14.47 5.69
C CYS A 51 6.45 13.55 6.79
N SER A 52 7.14 13.53 7.94
CA SER A 52 6.82 12.59 9.00
C SER A 52 7.01 13.19 10.39
N ARG A 53 6.11 12.83 11.33
CA ARG A 53 6.21 13.16 12.73
C ARG A 53 6.08 11.92 13.57
N ALA A 54 7.13 11.56 14.28
CA ALA A 54 7.12 10.48 15.26
C ALA A 54 6.38 10.86 16.54
N GLU A 55 5.91 9.88 17.27
CA GLU A 55 5.39 10.08 18.61
C GLU A 55 6.47 10.67 19.54
N GLY A 56 6.10 11.66 20.33
CA GLY A 56 7.03 12.40 21.20
C GLY A 56 7.87 13.46 20.49
N ALA A 57 7.87 13.54 19.16
CA ALA A 57 8.59 14.59 18.44
C ALA A 57 7.84 15.93 18.53
N ALA A 58 8.59 17.02 18.83
CA ALA A 58 8.02 18.37 18.93
C ALA A 58 7.50 18.88 17.58
N HIS A 59 8.17 18.53 16.48
CA HIS A 59 7.83 18.93 15.11
C HIS A 59 8.09 17.78 14.13
N ALA A 60 7.53 17.88 12.94
CA ALA A 60 7.78 16.95 11.85
C ALA A 60 9.13 17.25 11.18
N SER A 61 9.66 16.27 10.47
CA SER A 61 10.80 16.39 9.57
C SER A 61 10.39 16.05 8.16
N GLN A 62 10.98 16.71 7.17
CA GLN A 62 10.70 16.45 5.76
C GLN A 62 12.00 16.35 4.95
N VAL A 63 11.94 15.55 3.89
CA VAL A 63 12.99 15.42 2.88
C VAL A 63 12.37 15.38 1.50
N GLU A 64 13.05 15.99 0.54
CA GLU A 64 12.65 15.98 -0.87
C GLU A 64 13.77 15.37 -1.73
N VAL A 65 13.37 14.65 -2.78
CA VAL A 65 14.27 14.09 -3.79
C VAL A 65 13.69 14.34 -5.16
N HIS A 66 14.47 14.93 -6.04
CA HIS A 66 14.07 15.23 -7.41
C HIS A 66 14.96 14.45 -8.40
N GLY A 67 14.41 13.37 -8.98
CA GLY A 67 15.15 12.56 -9.94
C GLY A 67 16.45 11.96 -9.39
N GLY A 68 16.45 11.58 -8.11
CA GLY A 68 17.61 11.05 -7.40
C GLY A 68 18.47 12.12 -6.71
N HIS A 69 18.24 13.42 -6.97
CA HIS A 69 18.93 14.49 -6.25
C HIS A 69 18.20 14.82 -4.95
N ARG A 70 18.85 14.53 -3.83
CA ARG A 70 18.29 14.68 -2.48
C ARG A 70 18.59 16.06 -1.89
N MET A 71 17.55 16.70 -1.35
CA MET A 71 17.65 17.93 -0.59
C MET A 71 17.99 17.65 0.88
N PRO A 72 18.54 18.63 1.61
CA PRO A 72 18.72 18.50 3.05
C PRO A 72 17.39 18.25 3.77
N VAL A 73 17.46 17.51 4.88
CA VAL A 73 16.30 17.37 5.77
C VAL A 73 15.98 18.73 6.38
N ALA A 74 14.71 19.10 6.38
CA ALA A 74 14.19 20.34 6.91
C ALA A 74 13.09 20.10 7.94
N PRO A 75 12.85 21.03 8.86
CA PRO A 75 11.64 21.00 9.69
C PRO A 75 10.37 21.05 8.82
N GLY A 76 9.32 20.38 9.28
CA GLY A 76 8.02 20.35 8.61
C GLY A 76 6.87 20.44 9.61
N ALA A 77 5.67 20.57 9.08
CA ALA A 77 4.42 20.49 9.85
C ALA A 77 3.62 19.27 9.39
N HIS A 78 3.32 18.37 10.30
CA HIS A 78 2.53 17.15 10.03
C HIS A 78 1.91 16.66 11.34
N PRO A 79 0.68 16.10 11.33
CA PRO A 79 0.17 15.34 12.48
C PRO A 79 1.03 14.10 12.73
N LEU A 80 0.76 13.33 13.78
CA LEU A 80 1.44 12.05 13.98
C LEU A 80 1.23 11.14 12.77
N GLY A 81 2.31 10.62 12.21
CA GLY A 81 2.26 9.77 11.02
C GLY A 81 3.21 10.22 9.91
N THR A 82 2.99 9.73 8.71
CA THR A 82 3.84 9.95 7.54
C THR A 82 3.01 10.19 6.30
N THR A 83 3.35 11.23 5.55
CA THR A 83 2.89 11.44 4.17
C THR A 83 4.05 11.21 3.22
N VAL A 84 3.82 10.41 2.21
CA VAL A 84 4.71 10.23 1.05
C VAL A 84 3.99 10.81 -0.16
N GLU A 85 4.60 11.81 -0.77
CA GLU A 85 4.09 12.48 -1.96
C GLU A 85 5.01 12.16 -3.14
N VAL A 86 4.42 11.78 -4.27
CA VAL A 86 5.14 11.48 -5.51
C VAL A 86 4.46 12.23 -6.64
N THR A 87 5.21 13.08 -7.31
CA THR A 87 4.73 13.87 -8.45
C THR A 87 5.67 13.73 -9.63
N ASP A 88 5.20 14.11 -10.81
CA ASP A 88 5.99 14.15 -12.05
C ASP A 88 6.71 12.82 -12.35
N LEU A 89 6.02 11.69 -12.20
CA LEU A 89 6.58 10.37 -12.47
C LEU A 89 7.19 10.32 -13.88
N PHE A 90 8.44 9.85 -13.97
CA PHE A 90 9.23 9.75 -15.21
C PHE A 90 9.58 11.09 -15.88
N PHE A 91 9.58 12.20 -15.14
CA PHE A 91 9.94 13.52 -15.71
C PHE A 91 11.35 13.55 -16.33
N ASN A 92 12.29 12.80 -15.73
CA ASN A 92 13.68 12.68 -16.19
C ASN A 92 13.96 11.45 -17.06
N THR A 93 12.94 10.66 -17.36
CA THR A 93 13.07 9.44 -18.18
C THR A 93 12.00 9.41 -19.28
N PRO A 94 12.12 10.24 -20.35
CA PRO A 94 11.09 10.41 -21.37
C PRO A 94 10.68 9.10 -22.07
N ALA A 95 11.63 8.18 -22.25
CA ALA A 95 11.35 6.87 -22.83
C ALA A 95 10.37 6.04 -21.98
N ARG A 96 10.51 6.08 -20.64
CA ARG A 96 9.57 5.41 -19.72
C ARG A 96 8.23 6.13 -19.66
N ARG A 97 8.23 7.46 -19.70
CA ARG A 97 7.00 8.27 -19.66
C ARG A 97 6.03 7.92 -20.79
N LYS A 98 6.54 7.54 -21.97
CA LYS A 98 5.72 7.12 -23.12
C LYS A 98 4.91 5.85 -22.88
N PHE A 99 5.26 5.03 -21.88
CA PHE A 99 4.51 3.81 -21.52
C PHE A 99 3.38 4.06 -20.54
N LEU A 100 3.28 5.25 -19.91
CA LEU A 100 2.13 5.62 -19.10
C LEU A 100 0.87 5.57 -19.97
N LYS A 101 -0.16 4.99 -19.42
CA LYS A 101 -1.48 4.90 -20.04
C LYS A 101 -2.28 6.19 -19.79
N THR A 102 -3.54 6.18 -20.20
CA THR A 102 -4.44 7.27 -19.86
C THR A 102 -4.65 7.34 -18.35
N GLU A 103 -4.90 8.52 -17.82
CA GLU A 103 -5.17 8.73 -16.39
C GLU A 103 -6.24 7.77 -15.85
N ARG A 104 -7.33 7.59 -16.58
CA ARG A 104 -8.39 6.64 -16.23
C ARG A 104 -7.88 5.19 -16.10
N THR A 105 -6.96 4.77 -16.97
CA THR A 105 -6.38 3.43 -16.91
C THR A 105 -5.47 3.28 -15.70
N GLU A 106 -4.62 4.27 -15.43
CA GLU A 106 -3.73 4.26 -14.26
C GLU A 106 -4.52 4.31 -12.95
N GLN A 107 -5.59 5.11 -12.89
CA GLN A 107 -6.52 5.12 -11.75
C GLN A 107 -7.17 3.75 -11.52
N GLY A 108 -7.56 3.04 -12.60
CA GLY A 108 -8.07 1.68 -12.49
C GLY A 108 -7.05 0.69 -11.91
N HIS A 109 -5.77 0.83 -12.26
CA HIS A 109 -4.70 0.02 -11.68
C HIS A 109 -4.49 0.34 -10.18
N ILE A 110 -4.54 1.61 -9.81
CA ILE A 110 -4.45 2.04 -8.39
C ILE A 110 -5.61 1.47 -7.58
N ASP A 111 -6.85 1.58 -8.09
CA ASP A 111 -8.05 1.02 -7.45
C ASP A 111 -7.88 -0.49 -7.19
N LEU A 112 -7.39 -1.22 -8.19
CA LEU A 112 -7.16 -2.66 -8.08
C LEU A 112 -6.12 -3.04 -7.02
N VAL A 113 -5.04 -2.26 -6.92
CA VAL A 113 -4.00 -2.45 -5.89
C VAL A 113 -4.57 -2.18 -4.49
N VAL A 114 -5.29 -1.06 -4.31
CA VAL A 114 -5.90 -0.71 -3.01
C VAL A 114 -6.92 -1.77 -2.57
N ARG A 115 -7.77 -2.26 -3.48
CA ARG A 115 -8.73 -3.33 -3.20
C ARG A 115 -8.04 -4.62 -2.76
N ARG A 116 -6.96 -5.02 -3.43
CA ARG A 116 -6.16 -6.20 -3.04
C ARG A 116 -5.56 -6.05 -1.66
N LEU A 117 -4.92 -4.92 -1.38
CA LEU A 117 -4.35 -4.65 -0.05
C LEU A 117 -5.44 -4.68 1.04
N ALA A 118 -6.60 -4.08 0.77
CA ALA A 118 -7.71 -4.03 1.70
C ALA A 118 -8.38 -5.39 1.95
N LEU A 119 -8.30 -6.33 1.00
CA LEU A 119 -8.73 -7.72 1.18
C LEU A 119 -7.67 -8.58 1.90
N GLY A 120 -6.39 -8.20 1.81
CA GLY A 120 -5.30 -8.89 2.50
C GLY A 120 -5.21 -8.59 3.99
N ASP A 121 -5.63 -7.39 4.44
CA ASP A 121 -5.60 -7.02 5.86
C ASP A 121 -6.85 -6.22 6.27
N PHE A 122 -7.71 -6.88 7.05
CA PHE A 122 -8.95 -6.27 7.57
C PHE A 122 -8.73 -5.36 8.78
N ASN A 123 -7.54 -5.37 9.40
CA ASN A 123 -7.22 -4.54 10.56
C ASN A 123 -6.74 -3.13 10.17
N VAL A 124 -6.47 -2.90 8.89
CA VAL A 124 -6.04 -1.61 8.35
C VAL A 124 -7.21 -0.89 7.68
N SER A 125 -7.38 0.41 7.98
CA SER A 125 -8.30 1.27 7.23
C SER A 125 -7.65 1.74 5.94
N PHE A 126 -8.43 1.78 4.85
CA PHE A 126 -8.00 2.34 3.57
C PHE A 126 -8.94 3.45 3.14
N GLU A 127 -8.37 4.51 2.60
CA GLU A 127 -9.10 5.57 1.92
C GLU A 127 -8.41 5.84 0.58
N LEU A 128 -9.19 5.84 -0.50
CA LEU A 128 -8.71 6.19 -1.84
C LEU A 128 -9.55 7.31 -2.39
N ASP A 129 -8.92 8.48 -2.54
CA ASP A 129 -9.47 9.63 -3.24
C ASP A 129 -8.77 9.75 -4.61
N GLN A 130 -9.56 9.74 -5.67
CA GLN A 130 -9.06 9.87 -7.04
C GLN A 130 -9.41 11.24 -7.67
N GLY A 131 -9.94 12.16 -6.84
CA GLY A 131 -10.46 13.44 -7.31
C GLY A 131 -11.78 13.31 -8.08
N GLY A 132 -12.61 14.33 -8.00
CA GLY A 132 -13.84 14.44 -8.79
C GLY A 132 -15.01 13.52 -8.39
N GLY A 133 -14.90 12.72 -7.35
CA GLY A 133 -15.95 11.81 -6.90
C GLY A 133 -15.95 11.56 -5.39
N LYS A 134 -16.83 10.67 -4.94
CA LYS A 134 -16.83 10.23 -3.54
C LYS A 134 -15.65 9.27 -3.30
N PRO A 135 -14.81 9.50 -2.30
CA PRO A 135 -13.69 8.61 -2.00
C PRO A 135 -14.18 7.21 -1.60
N LEU A 136 -13.40 6.19 -1.95
CA LEU A 136 -13.58 4.84 -1.43
C LEU A 136 -13.04 4.81 0.00
N VAL A 137 -13.92 4.60 0.99
CA VAL A 137 -13.55 4.52 2.41
C VAL A 137 -13.82 3.10 2.90
N LEU A 138 -12.79 2.44 3.39
CA LEU A 138 -12.80 1.06 3.89
C LEU A 138 -12.30 1.04 5.33
N PRO A 139 -13.18 1.15 6.35
CA PRO A 139 -12.78 1.13 7.75
C PRO A 139 -12.13 -0.20 8.14
N ALA A 140 -11.23 -0.18 9.14
CA ALA A 140 -10.73 -1.39 9.78
C ALA A 140 -11.84 -2.14 10.50
N GLY A 141 -11.66 -3.45 10.71
CA GLY A 141 -12.49 -4.30 11.56
C GLY A 141 -13.35 -5.28 10.78
N ASP A 142 -14.62 -5.00 10.56
CA ASP A 142 -15.61 -5.95 10.06
C ASP A 142 -15.32 -6.48 8.64
N PRO A 143 -14.92 -7.75 8.47
CA PRO A 143 -14.66 -8.33 7.16
C PRO A 143 -15.90 -8.35 6.26
N HIS A 144 -17.10 -8.62 6.78
CA HIS A 144 -18.32 -8.68 5.98
C HIS A 144 -18.64 -7.36 5.32
N ARG A 145 -18.56 -6.25 6.08
CA ARG A 145 -18.76 -4.90 5.53
C ARG A 145 -17.72 -4.55 4.48
N ARG A 146 -16.48 -5.02 4.65
CA ARG A 146 -15.43 -4.79 3.66
C ARG A 146 -15.67 -5.58 2.39
N LEU A 147 -16.05 -6.85 2.50
CA LEU A 147 -16.43 -7.69 1.36
C LEU A 147 -17.62 -7.10 0.60
N GLU A 148 -18.67 -6.67 1.32
CA GLU A 148 -19.83 -6.01 0.71
C GLU A 148 -19.40 -4.79 -0.13
N ARG A 149 -18.55 -3.92 0.43
CA ARG A 149 -18.07 -2.72 -0.27
C ARG A 149 -17.18 -3.00 -1.48
N LEU A 150 -16.39 -4.06 -1.43
CA LEU A 150 -15.42 -4.40 -2.47
C LEU A 150 -15.97 -5.35 -3.53
N LEU A 151 -16.78 -6.34 -3.13
CA LEU A 151 -17.26 -7.41 -3.98
C LEU A 151 -18.79 -7.34 -4.22
N GLY A 152 -19.47 -6.52 -3.44
CA GLY A 152 -20.92 -6.32 -3.52
C GLY A 152 -21.74 -7.26 -2.63
N GLN A 153 -22.96 -6.84 -2.31
CA GLN A 153 -23.90 -7.59 -1.47
C GLN A 153 -24.18 -8.99 -2.04
N GLY A 154 -24.32 -9.12 -3.36
CA GLY A 154 -24.58 -10.40 -4.01
C GLY A 154 -23.50 -11.46 -3.77
N PHE A 155 -22.23 -11.05 -3.63
CA PHE A 155 -21.16 -11.97 -3.22
C PHE A 155 -21.33 -12.39 -1.76
N VAL A 156 -21.59 -11.44 -0.86
CA VAL A 156 -21.76 -11.72 0.58
C VAL A 156 -22.91 -12.70 0.81
N ASP A 157 -24.06 -12.45 0.17
CA ASP A 157 -25.27 -13.30 0.31
C ASP A 157 -25.10 -14.71 -0.27
N ALA A 158 -24.23 -14.85 -1.26
CA ALA A 158 -23.97 -16.10 -1.96
C ALA A 158 -22.56 -16.63 -1.71
N SER A 159 -22.01 -16.45 -0.52
CA SER A 159 -20.71 -16.98 -0.13
C SER A 159 -20.77 -17.74 1.19
N LEU A 160 -19.83 -18.66 1.35
CA LEU A 160 -19.59 -19.39 2.60
C LEU A 160 -18.25 -18.96 3.19
N ALA A 161 -18.23 -18.67 4.47
CA ALA A 161 -17.00 -18.51 5.22
C ALA A 161 -16.33 -19.87 5.44
N VAL A 162 -15.04 -19.95 5.22
CA VAL A 162 -14.19 -21.12 5.47
C VAL A 162 -13.12 -20.74 6.45
N ASP A 163 -12.87 -21.54 7.48
CA ASP A 163 -11.74 -21.41 8.39
C ASP A 163 -11.33 -22.79 8.88
N GLU A 164 -10.35 -23.38 8.20
CA GLU A 164 -9.85 -24.73 8.44
C GLU A 164 -8.38 -24.71 8.81
N THR A 165 -8.03 -25.36 9.91
CA THR A 165 -6.66 -25.49 10.37
C THR A 165 -6.24 -26.96 10.34
N ARG A 166 -5.12 -27.22 9.64
CA ARG A 166 -4.40 -28.49 9.67
C ARG A 166 -2.93 -28.19 9.83
N ASP A 167 -2.44 -28.30 11.06
CA ASP A 167 -1.06 -27.90 11.39
C ASP A 167 -0.03 -28.45 10.40
N PRO A 168 0.87 -27.60 9.86
CA PRO A 168 1.09 -26.18 10.14
C PRO A 168 0.29 -25.21 9.26
N TYR A 169 -0.76 -25.63 8.56
CA TYR A 169 -1.48 -24.83 7.59
C TYR A 169 -2.84 -24.36 8.12
N ARG A 170 -3.22 -23.16 7.78
CA ARG A 170 -4.57 -22.61 7.96
C ARG A 170 -5.07 -22.07 6.62
N LEU A 171 -6.28 -22.46 6.23
CA LEU A 171 -7.02 -21.91 5.10
C LEU A 171 -8.25 -21.18 5.62
N TRP A 172 -8.35 -19.90 5.36
CA TRP A 172 -9.51 -19.11 5.75
C TRP A 172 -9.91 -18.11 4.69
N GLY A 173 -11.18 -17.73 4.68
CA GLY A 173 -11.70 -16.76 3.71
C GLY A 173 -13.16 -17.02 3.35
N TRP A 174 -13.56 -16.62 2.16
CA TRP A 174 -14.91 -16.76 1.65
C TRP A 174 -14.90 -17.36 0.25
N VAL A 175 -15.77 -18.32 0.04
CA VAL A 175 -15.94 -19.02 -1.25
C VAL A 175 -17.35 -18.78 -1.74
N GLY A 176 -17.50 -18.29 -2.98
CA GLY A 176 -18.80 -18.12 -3.62
C GLY A 176 -19.49 -19.47 -3.84
N LEU A 177 -20.79 -19.51 -3.59
CA LEU A 177 -21.62 -20.67 -3.93
C LEU A 177 -21.66 -20.88 -5.45
N PRO A 178 -21.90 -22.11 -5.94
CA PRO A 178 -22.03 -22.38 -7.38
C PRO A 178 -23.08 -21.51 -8.08
N THR A 179 -24.08 -21.04 -7.33
CA THR A 179 -25.13 -20.12 -7.81
C THR A 179 -24.61 -18.71 -8.09
N TYR A 180 -23.47 -18.33 -7.49
CA TYR A 180 -22.76 -17.07 -7.75
C TYR A 180 -21.71 -17.30 -8.83
N SER A 181 -22.17 -17.56 -10.05
CA SER A 181 -21.27 -17.76 -11.19
C SER A 181 -20.98 -16.45 -11.91
N ARG A 182 -19.70 -16.19 -12.19
CA ARG A 182 -19.23 -15.04 -12.97
C ARG A 182 -18.47 -15.52 -14.20
N SER A 183 -18.69 -14.84 -15.32
CA SER A 183 -17.99 -15.15 -16.58
C SER A 183 -16.51 -14.72 -16.60
N GLN A 184 -16.07 -13.94 -15.61
CA GLN A 184 -14.71 -13.42 -15.50
C GLN A 184 -14.11 -13.79 -14.13
N ALA A 185 -12.80 -14.04 -14.10
CA ALA A 185 -12.04 -14.36 -12.89
C ALA A 185 -11.61 -13.09 -12.10
N ASP A 186 -12.39 -12.03 -12.16
CA ASP A 186 -12.11 -10.71 -11.61
C ASP A 186 -12.27 -10.60 -10.08
N GLN A 187 -12.86 -11.63 -9.45
CA GLN A 187 -13.07 -11.71 -8.00
C GLN A 187 -12.38 -12.94 -7.36
N GLN A 188 -11.31 -13.43 -7.97
CA GLN A 188 -10.49 -14.50 -7.40
C GLN A 188 -9.24 -13.89 -6.75
N TYR A 189 -9.22 -13.90 -5.42
CA TYR A 189 -8.13 -13.38 -4.62
C TYR A 189 -7.56 -14.50 -3.74
N PHE A 190 -6.26 -14.70 -3.83
CA PHE A 190 -5.52 -15.65 -3.00
C PHE A 190 -4.35 -14.91 -2.34
N PHE A 191 -4.22 -15.10 -1.04
CA PHE A 191 -3.17 -14.52 -0.22
C PHE A 191 -2.40 -15.65 0.45
N VAL A 192 -1.10 -15.55 0.50
CA VAL A 192 -0.21 -16.51 1.16
C VAL A 192 0.62 -15.73 2.18
N ASN A 193 0.38 -16.00 3.47
CA ASN A 193 1.04 -15.33 4.59
C ASN A 193 0.83 -13.79 4.60
N GLY A 194 -0.34 -13.34 4.15
CA GLY A 194 -0.73 -11.92 4.09
C GLY A 194 -0.48 -11.23 2.76
#